data_0c7aaaa89e519efc7a948d7b86637093
#
_entry.id   0c7aaaa89e519efc7a948d7b86637093
#
_cell.length_a   1.000
_cell.length_b   1.000
_cell.length_c   1.000
_cell.angle_alpha   90.00
_cell.angle_beta   90.00
_cell.angle_gamma   90.00
#
_symmetry.space_group_name_H-M   'P 1'
#
loop_
_entity.id
_entity.type
_entity.pdbx_description
1 polymer ?
#
loop_
_entity_poly.entity_id
_entity_poly.type
_entity_poly.pdbx_seq_one_letter_code
_entity_poly.pdbx_strand_id
1 'polypeptide(L)'
;MNSALDYMSIDHIMICVPNYEETLQWYQEKLDATIEKEWLVDELPDLKLAYLNIHGFRLEVVASTQAQKGMPIASDFGESLRTTGIGHFCFRVDDVDAALAEMNQRDVPTFVKAADYPNVGHRVGFVKDINGNIIEFAGPLKGI
;
A
#
# COMPACT_ATOMS: atom_id res chain seq x y z
N MET A 1 -6.77 14.86 33.84
CA MET A 1 -5.46 15.21 33.21
C MET A 1 -5.50 14.76 31.76
N ASN A 2 -5.03 15.59 30.87
CA ASN A 2 -4.94 15.23 29.46
C ASN A 2 -3.79 14.23 29.27
N SER A 3 -4.02 13.22 28.43
CA SER A 3 -2.96 12.30 28.03
C SER A 3 -2.04 12.97 27.01
N ALA A 4 -0.75 12.66 27.06
CA ALA A 4 0.18 13.08 26.01
C ALA A 4 -0.18 12.48 24.63
N LEU A 5 -1.06 11.49 24.60
CA LEU A 5 -1.51 10.82 23.37
C LEU A 5 -2.81 11.40 22.79
N ASP A 6 -3.44 12.38 23.47
CA ASP A 6 -4.74 12.93 23.04
C ASP A 6 -4.71 13.58 21.66
N TYR A 7 -3.54 14.01 21.20
CA TYR A 7 -3.33 14.65 19.89
C TYR A 7 -2.54 13.78 18.91
N MET A 8 -2.39 12.49 19.23
CA MET A 8 -1.69 11.57 18.35
C MET A 8 -2.45 11.41 17.03
N SER A 9 -1.72 11.48 15.92
CA SER A 9 -2.24 11.21 14.59
C SER A 9 -1.27 10.30 13.83
N ILE A 10 -1.77 9.59 12.84
CA ILE A 10 -0.89 8.78 12.00
C ILE A 10 -0.06 9.69 11.10
N ASP A 11 1.25 9.46 11.03
CA ASP A 11 2.17 10.21 10.15
C ASP A 11 2.41 9.45 8.85
N HIS A 12 2.84 8.20 8.93
CA HIS A 12 3.14 7.37 7.76
C HIS A 12 3.09 5.89 8.10
N ILE A 13 3.10 5.08 7.04
CA ILE A 13 3.40 3.65 7.09
C ILE A 13 4.69 3.44 6.30
N MET A 14 5.58 2.56 6.78
CA MET A 14 6.83 2.24 6.11
C MET A 14 6.78 0.87 5.47
N ILE A 15 7.30 0.79 4.24
CA ILE A 15 7.59 -0.47 3.58
C ILE A 15 9.10 -0.59 3.35
N CYS A 16 9.62 -1.80 3.55
CA CYS A 16 11.00 -2.12 3.25
C CYS A 16 11.06 -2.86 1.91
N VAL A 17 11.93 -2.41 1.00
CA VAL A 17 11.99 -2.94 -0.36
C VAL A 17 13.44 -3.18 -0.81
N PRO A 18 13.69 -4.10 -1.75
CA PRO A 18 15.03 -4.33 -2.28
C PRO A 18 15.38 -3.40 -3.46
N ASN A 19 14.40 -2.74 -4.06
CA ASN A 19 14.48 -2.07 -5.37
C ASN A 19 13.92 -0.65 -5.27
N TYR A 20 14.78 0.31 -4.94
CA TYR A 20 14.39 1.70 -4.68
C TYR A 20 13.74 2.39 -5.89
N GLU A 21 14.48 2.47 -6.99
CA GLU A 21 14.03 3.21 -8.18
C GLU A 21 12.76 2.61 -8.77
N GLU A 22 12.69 1.30 -8.90
CA GLU A 22 11.52 0.60 -9.45
C GLU A 22 10.29 0.77 -8.55
N THR A 23 10.49 0.78 -7.22
CA THR A 23 9.38 0.99 -6.28
C THR A 23 8.82 2.40 -6.41
N LEU A 24 9.67 3.42 -6.39
CA LEU A 24 9.23 4.81 -6.54
C LEU A 24 8.52 5.01 -7.88
N GLN A 25 9.09 4.50 -8.97
CA GLN A 25 8.49 4.60 -10.30
C GLN A 25 7.13 3.93 -10.34
N TRP A 26 6.98 2.75 -9.75
CA TRP A 26 5.71 2.02 -9.71
C TRP A 26 4.62 2.85 -9.04
N TYR A 27 4.91 3.41 -7.86
CA TYR A 27 3.93 4.22 -7.12
C TYR A 27 3.58 5.51 -7.86
N GLN A 28 4.55 6.15 -8.52
CA GLN A 28 4.30 7.34 -9.33
C GLN A 28 3.42 7.03 -10.54
N GLU A 29 3.71 5.96 -11.27
CA GLU A 29 2.98 5.60 -12.49
C GLU A 29 1.62 4.97 -12.22
N LYS A 30 1.52 4.15 -11.17
CA LYS A 30 0.32 3.34 -10.91
C LYS A 30 -0.67 4.01 -9.95
N LEU A 31 -0.19 4.79 -9.00
CA LEU A 31 -1.02 5.43 -7.97
C LEU A 31 -0.90 6.96 -7.95
N ASP A 32 -0.29 7.56 -8.96
CA ASP A 32 -0.10 9.01 -9.08
C ASP A 32 0.61 9.61 -7.86
N ALA A 33 1.52 8.83 -7.24
CA ALA A 33 2.30 9.29 -6.11
C ALA A 33 3.26 10.42 -6.50
N THR A 34 3.51 11.31 -5.56
CA THR A 34 4.57 12.32 -5.66
C THR A 34 5.65 12.07 -4.62
N ILE A 35 6.90 12.37 -4.96
CA ILE A 35 8.00 12.27 -4.00
C ILE A 35 8.02 13.54 -3.16
N GLU A 36 7.79 13.41 -1.84
CA GLU A 36 7.89 14.55 -0.91
C GLU A 36 9.33 14.81 -0.51
N LYS A 37 10.11 13.76 -0.26
CA LYS A 37 11.48 13.86 0.23
C LYS A 37 12.24 12.58 -0.05
N GLU A 38 13.53 12.72 -0.36
CA GLU A 38 14.49 11.62 -0.44
C GLU A 38 15.66 11.94 0.47
N TRP A 39 16.23 10.91 1.11
CA TRP A 39 17.44 11.11 1.94
C TRP A 39 18.25 9.82 2.11
N LEU A 40 19.48 10.00 2.56
CA LEU A 40 20.41 8.94 2.94
C LEU A 40 20.70 9.05 4.43
N VAL A 41 21.16 7.96 5.02
CA VAL A 41 21.59 7.91 6.42
C VAL A 41 23.07 7.52 6.44
N ASP A 42 23.92 8.41 6.92
CA ASP A 42 25.39 8.22 6.86
C ASP A 42 25.84 6.95 7.59
N GLU A 43 25.17 6.64 8.70
CA GLU A 43 25.46 5.45 9.52
C GLU A 43 24.97 4.15 8.87
N LEU A 44 24.11 4.26 7.86
CA LEU A 44 23.50 3.12 7.16
C LEU A 44 23.58 3.33 5.64
N PRO A 45 24.79 3.28 5.06
CA PRO A 45 25.02 3.69 3.66
C PRO A 45 24.34 2.78 2.63
N ASP A 46 23.88 1.60 3.04
CA ASP A 46 23.10 0.70 2.19
C ASP A 46 21.65 1.16 1.98
N LEU A 47 21.16 2.06 2.84
CA LEU A 47 19.76 2.48 2.80
C LEU A 47 19.56 3.69 1.89
N LYS A 48 18.47 3.64 1.11
CA LYS A 48 17.90 4.80 0.42
C LYS A 48 16.47 4.95 0.89
N LEU A 49 16.07 6.16 1.22
CA LEU A 49 14.79 6.44 1.83
C LEU A 49 14.04 7.52 1.07
N ALA A 50 12.73 7.39 1.03
CA ALA A 50 11.83 8.39 0.46
C ALA A 50 10.51 8.45 1.22
N TYR A 51 9.93 9.64 1.29
CA TYR A 51 8.51 9.83 1.55
C TYR A 51 7.79 10.04 0.24
N LEU A 52 6.78 9.22 0.01
CA LEU A 52 5.83 9.37 -1.08
C LEU A 52 4.51 9.92 -0.54
N ASN A 53 3.91 10.85 -1.25
CA ASN A 53 2.55 11.29 -1.01
C ASN A 53 1.63 10.62 -2.04
N ILE A 54 0.65 9.89 -1.56
CA ILE A 54 -0.36 9.22 -2.40
C ILE A 54 -1.72 9.79 -2.00
N HIS A 55 -2.15 10.84 -2.69
CA HIS A 55 -3.43 11.53 -2.41
C HIS A 55 -3.62 11.90 -0.93
N GLY A 56 -2.57 12.40 -0.28
CA GLY A 56 -2.58 12.79 1.13
C GLY A 56 -2.10 11.72 2.11
N PHE A 57 -1.97 10.48 1.67
CA PHE A 57 -1.36 9.42 2.46
C PHE A 57 0.16 9.42 2.28
N ARG A 58 0.90 9.40 3.38
CA ARG A 58 2.37 9.32 3.34
C ARG A 58 2.81 7.87 3.47
N LEU A 59 3.57 7.41 2.48
CA LEU A 59 4.25 6.12 2.50
C LEU A 59 5.76 6.35 2.59
N GLU A 60 6.41 5.81 3.63
CA GLU A 60 7.86 5.78 3.70
C GLU A 60 8.37 4.54 2.98
N VAL A 61 9.25 4.74 2.02
CA VAL A 61 9.95 3.65 1.32
C VAL A 61 11.38 3.60 1.86
N VAL A 62 11.76 2.47 2.42
CA VAL A 62 13.14 2.21 2.88
C VAL A 62 13.68 1.06 2.03
N ALA A 63 14.61 1.39 1.15
CA ALA A 63 15.25 0.38 0.31
C ALA A 63 16.60 -0.04 0.88
N SER A 64 16.81 -1.35 0.93
CA SER A 64 18.06 -1.97 1.36
C SER A 64 18.40 -3.11 0.43
N THR A 65 19.67 -3.21 0.04
CA THR A 65 20.16 -4.36 -0.74
C THR A 65 20.08 -5.67 0.06
N GLN A 66 19.94 -5.58 1.38
CA GLN A 66 19.74 -6.72 2.26
C GLN A 66 18.27 -7.13 2.40
N ALA A 67 17.33 -6.32 1.89
CA ALA A 67 15.92 -6.62 1.99
C ALA A 67 15.61 -7.87 1.17
N GLN A 68 15.06 -8.87 1.84
CA GLN A 68 14.59 -10.08 1.20
C GLN A 68 13.07 -10.04 1.10
N LYS A 69 12.52 -10.68 0.07
CA LYS A 69 11.08 -10.90 0.04
C LYS A 69 10.70 -11.60 1.33
N GLY A 70 9.80 -10.99 2.09
CA GLY A 70 9.19 -11.62 3.25
C GLY A 70 8.59 -12.97 2.88
N MET A 71 7.90 -13.62 3.80
CA MET A 71 7.21 -14.89 3.58
C MET A 71 6.62 -14.99 2.17
N PRO A 72 6.51 -16.17 1.58
CA PRO A 72 6.14 -16.32 0.17
C PRO A 72 4.96 -15.43 -0.16
N ILE A 73 5.09 -14.69 -1.26
CA ILE A 73 4.04 -13.77 -1.73
C ILE A 73 2.75 -14.58 -1.75
N ALA A 74 1.78 -14.16 -0.92
CA ALA A 74 0.53 -14.87 -0.79
C ALA A 74 -0.10 -15.06 -2.17
N SER A 75 -0.44 -16.31 -2.51
CA SER A 75 -1.08 -16.65 -3.77
C SER A 75 -2.56 -16.29 -3.77
N ASP A 76 -3.16 -16.21 -2.58
CA ASP A 76 -4.54 -15.81 -2.37
C ASP A 76 -4.69 -15.03 -1.06
N PHE A 77 -5.85 -14.42 -0.88
CA PHE A 77 -6.12 -13.60 0.30
C PHE A 77 -6.07 -14.41 1.60
N GLY A 78 -6.58 -15.64 1.60
CA GLY A 78 -6.54 -16.51 2.78
C GLY A 78 -5.12 -16.80 3.23
N GLU A 79 -4.21 -17.06 2.31
CA GLU A 79 -2.80 -17.26 2.62
C GLU A 79 -2.16 -16.02 3.26
N SER A 80 -2.53 -14.82 2.79
CA SER A 80 -2.03 -13.57 3.35
C SER A 80 -2.35 -13.38 4.82
N LEU A 81 -3.39 -14.02 5.32
CA LEU A 81 -3.82 -13.93 6.72
C LEU A 81 -3.05 -14.86 7.67
N ARG A 82 -2.11 -15.64 7.15
CA ARG A 82 -1.33 -16.60 7.96
C ARG A 82 -0.06 -15.99 8.54
N THR A 83 0.28 -14.78 8.15
CA THR A 83 1.48 -14.09 8.66
C THR A 83 1.04 -12.92 9.53
N THR A 84 1.63 -12.79 10.71
CA THR A 84 1.37 -11.66 11.61
C THR A 84 2.02 -10.38 11.07
N GLY A 85 1.49 -9.23 11.46
CA GLY A 85 1.97 -7.92 11.07
C GLY A 85 0.91 -7.11 10.35
N ILE A 86 1.34 -6.03 9.68
CA ILE A 86 0.45 -5.22 8.86
C ILE A 86 0.15 -6.00 7.57
N GLY A 87 -1.12 -6.38 7.37
CA GLY A 87 -1.54 -7.20 6.23
C GLY A 87 -1.67 -6.41 4.94
N HIS A 88 -2.24 -5.21 5.02
CA HIS A 88 -2.45 -4.32 3.88
C HIS A 88 -2.71 -2.90 4.35
N PHE A 89 -2.71 -1.97 3.43
CA PHE A 89 -3.27 -0.63 3.64
C PHE A 89 -4.36 -0.38 2.60
N CYS A 90 -5.28 0.53 2.92
CA CYS A 90 -6.52 0.72 2.16
C CYS A 90 -6.70 2.17 1.74
N PHE A 91 -7.09 2.36 0.47
CA PHE A 91 -7.55 3.63 -0.05
C PHE A 91 -9.06 3.63 -0.19
N ARG A 92 -9.70 4.72 0.22
CA ARG A 92 -11.11 4.94 -0.05
C ARG A 92 -11.27 5.47 -1.47
N VAL A 93 -12.21 4.89 -2.20
CA VAL A 93 -12.58 5.31 -3.56
C VAL A 93 -14.09 5.43 -3.69
N ASP A 94 -14.56 6.18 -4.67
CA ASP A 94 -15.99 6.34 -4.91
C ASP A 94 -16.59 5.12 -5.62
N ASP A 95 -15.78 4.41 -6.41
CA ASP A 95 -16.20 3.22 -7.18
C ASP A 95 -15.05 2.22 -7.24
N VAL A 96 -15.20 1.10 -6.54
CA VAL A 96 -14.15 0.06 -6.45
C VAL A 96 -13.94 -0.64 -7.80
N ASP A 97 -15.02 -0.90 -8.54
CA ASP A 97 -14.90 -1.55 -9.86
C ASP A 97 -14.13 -0.66 -10.84
N ALA A 98 -14.44 0.64 -10.84
CA ALA A 98 -13.72 1.61 -11.68
C ALA A 98 -12.24 1.73 -11.28
N ALA A 99 -11.94 1.74 -9.98
CA ALA A 99 -10.55 1.77 -9.49
C ALA A 99 -9.77 0.55 -9.94
N LEU A 100 -10.34 -0.65 -9.80
CA LEU A 100 -9.68 -1.88 -10.28
C LEU A 100 -9.52 -1.91 -11.80
N ALA A 101 -10.52 -1.43 -12.55
CA ALA A 101 -10.42 -1.33 -14.00
C ALA A 101 -9.29 -0.39 -14.42
N GLU A 102 -9.14 0.75 -13.75
CA GLU A 102 -8.04 1.67 -14.02
C GLU A 102 -6.69 1.07 -13.67
N MET A 103 -6.59 0.37 -12.54
CA MET A 103 -5.36 -0.35 -12.19
C MET A 103 -4.99 -1.39 -13.26
N ASN A 104 -5.98 -2.13 -13.78
CA ASN A 104 -5.73 -3.09 -14.86
C ASN A 104 -5.25 -2.39 -16.14
N GLN A 105 -5.79 -1.23 -16.48
CA GLN A 105 -5.31 -0.42 -17.62
C GLN A 105 -3.87 0.07 -17.43
N ARG A 106 -3.44 0.23 -16.18
CA ARG A 106 -2.07 0.58 -15.81
C ARG A 106 -1.17 -0.64 -15.60
N ASP A 107 -1.58 -1.81 -16.10
CA ASP A 107 -0.85 -3.08 -15.98
C ASP A 107 -0.67 -3.60 -14.55
N VAL A 108 -1.61 -3.29 -13.67
CA VAL A 108 -1.67 -3.84 -12.32
C VAL A 108 -2.85 -4.83 -12.23
N PRO A 109 -2.58 -6.15 -12.15
CA PRO A 109 -3.63 -7.15 -12.09
C PRO A 109 -4.46 -7.06 -10.80
N THR A 110 -5.73 -7.39 -10.89
CA THR A 110 -6.58 -7.57 -9.72
C THR A 110 -6.13 -8.80 -8.93
N PHE A 111 -5.87 -8.63 -7.64
CA PHE A 111 -5.56 -9.74 -6.72
C PHE A 111 -6.82 -10.37 -6.15
N VAL A 112 -7.74 -9.56 -5.65
CA VAL A 112 -9.06 -10.00 -5.18
C VAL A 112 -10.12 -9.15 -5.86
N LYS A 113 -11.07 -9.81 -6.51
CA LYS A 113 -12.17 -9.15 -7.24
C LYS A 113 -13.03 -8.33 -6.29
N ALA A 114 -13.62 -7.26 -6.83
CA ALA A 114 -14.55 -6.44 -6.08
C ALA A 114 -15.77 -7.26 -5.61
N ALA A 115 -16.11 -7.11 -4.34
CA ALA A 115 -17.27 -7.74 -3.74
C ALA A 115 -17.85 -6.87 -2.64
N ASP A 116 -19.16 -6.97 -2.45
CA ASP A 116 -19.87 -6.29 -1.36
C ASP A 116 -19.74 -7.07 -0.06
N TYR A 117 -19.44 -6.34 1.01
CA TYR A 117 -19.43 -6.86 2.39
C TYR A 117 -20.38 -6.03 3.24
N PRO A 118 -21.68 -6.35 3.24
CA PRO A 118 -22.68 -5.55 3.95
C PRO A 118 -22.42 -5.45 5.46
N ASN A 119 -21.81 -6.47 6.06
CA ASN A 119 -21.48 -6.50 7.48
C ASN A 119 -20.45 -5.43 7.88
N VAL A 120 -19.62 -4.96 6.98
CA VAL A 120 -18.70 -3.83 7.19
C VAL A 120 -19.12 -2.57 6.45
N GLY A 121 -20.17 -2.65 5.63
CA GLY A 121 -20.75 -1.51 4.91
C GLY A 121 -19.94 -1.06 3.70
N HIS A 122 -19.06 -1.89 3.16
CA HIS A 122 -18.19 -1.53 2.04
C HIS A 122 -18.14 -2.59 0.96
N ARG A 123 -17.95 -2.12 -0.27
CA ARG A 123 -17.44 -2.92 -1.37
C ARG A 123 -15.92 -2.80 -1.36
N VAL A 124 -15.22 -3.91 -1.51
CA VAL A 124 -13.76 -3.94 -1.49
C VAL A 124 -13.18 -4.74 -2.63
N GLY A 125 -11.95 -4.40 -3.01
CA GLY A 125 -11.16 -5.15 -3.97
C GLY A 125 -9.68 -4.88 -3.72
N PHE A 126 -8.79 -5.72 -4.23
CA PHE A 126 -7.38 -5.68 -3.88
C PHE A 126 -6.48 -5.80 -5.10
N VAL A 127 -5.35 -5.11 -5.02
CA VAL A 127 -4.21 -5.29 -5.93
C VAL A 127 -2.94 -5.53 -5.10
N LYS A 128 -1.82 -5.77 -5.76
CA LYS A 128 -0.50 -5.83 -5.12
C LYS A 128 0.42 -4.81 -5.77
N ASP A 129 1.34 -4.25 -4.97
CA ASP A 129 2.42 -3.46 -5.52
C ASP A 129 3.50 -4.35 -6.16
N ILE A 130 4.55 -3.73 -6.70
CA ILE A 130 5.67 -4.44 -7.36
C ILE A 130 6.40 -5.42 -6.43
N ASN A 131 6.34 -5.20 -5.11
CA ASN A 131 7.01 -6.03 -4.10
C ASN A 131 6.05 -7.02 -3.42
N GLY A 132 4.79 -7.07 -3.83
CA GLY A 132 3.80 -7.97 -3.28
C GLY A 132 3.04 -7.43 -2.08
N ASN A 133 3.22 -6.16 -1.71
CA ASN A 133 2.41 -5.53 -0.68
C ASN A 133 0.95 -5.42 -1.16
N ILE A 134 0.03 -5.78 -0.29
CA ILE A 134 -1.39 -5.82 -0.62
C ILE A 134 -2.00 -4.44 -0.40
N ILE A 135 -2.73 -3.96 -1.39
CA ILE A 135 -3.42 -2.67 -1.38
C ILE A 135 -4.91 -2.92 -1.59
N GLU A 136 -5.72 -2.44 -0.64
CA GLU A 136 -7.17 -2.51 -0.70
C GLU A 136 -7.75 -1.21 -1.27
N PHE A 137 -8.78 -1.35 -2.08
CA PHE A 137 -9.70 -0.25 -2.38
C PHE A 137 -11.04 -0.55 -1.71
N ALA A 138 -11.56 0.42 -0.97
CA ALA A 138 -12.84 0.33 -0.29
C ALA A 138 -13.73 1.51 -0.69
N GLY A 139 -14.99 1.21 -0.95
CA GLY A 139 -15.94 2.23 -1.38
C GLY A 139 -17.37 1.84 -1.04
N PRO A 140 -18.37 2.61 -1.53
CA PRO A 140 -19.76 2.33 -1.29
C PRO A 140 -20.16 0.95 -1.79
N LEU A 141 -21.10 0.30 -1.10
CA LEU A 141 -21.75 -0.91 -1.56
C LEU A 141 -22.38 -0.64 -2.93
N LYS A 142 -22.22 -1.57 -3.85
CA LYS A 142 -22.84 -1.45 -5.17
C LYS A 142 -24.34 -1.73 -5.09
N GLY A 143 -24.73 -2.53 -4.11
CA GLY A 143 -26.07 -3.02 -3.96
C GLY A 143 -26.38 -4.13 -4.97
N ILE A 144 -27.59 -4.62 -4.89
CA ILE A 144 -28.16 -5.61 -5.81
C ILE A 144 -29.21 -4.90 -6.66
#